data_7317029c759b53785ab552b7baa1027a
#
_entry.id   7317029c759b53785ab552b7baa1027a
#
_cell.length_a   1.000
_cell.length_b   1.000
_cell.length_c   1.000
_cell.angle_alpha   90.00
_cell.angle_beta   90.00
_cell.angle_gamma   90.00
#
_symmetry.space_group_name_H-M   'P 1'
#
loop_
_entity.id
_entity.type
_entity.pdbx_description
1 polymer ?
#
loop_
_entity_poly.entity_id
_entity_poly.type
_entity_poly.pdbx_seq_one_letter_code
_entity_poly.pdbx_strand_id
1 'polypeptide(L)'
;MAAAAVNYSPETIGRHERGEVPVSPYDILRYSQAYGSPDILLRYCSQCPIGQCSGQKCNDRPLAESAMRLEVMVEDAQQIADKLTRIAFDGVIDASEQDDFDKSIIFLRNLKSTVDDMLLIGAKAKKNGPRTTGNRSNAIGY
;
A
#
# COMPACT_ATOMS: atom_id res chain seq x y z
N MET A 1 -24.12 2.90 -11.72
CA MET A 1 -24.17 1.82 -10.69
C MET A 1 -23.47 2.20 -9.36
N ALA A 2 -22.37 2.95 -9.34
CA ALA A 2 -21.70 3.36 -8.09
C ALA A 2 -22.59 4.20 -7.15
N ALA A 3 -23.42 5.08 -7.68
CA ALA A 3 -24.29 5.98 -6.90
C ALA A 3 -25.23 5.23 -5.92
N ALA A 4 -25.80 4.11 -6.35
CA ALA A 4 -26.71 3.32 -5.50
C ALA A 4 -25.95 2.55 -4.39
N ALA A 5 -24.69 2.20 -4.62
CA ALA A 5 -23.88 1.46 -3.65
C ALA A 5 -23.32 2.36 -2.52
N VAL A 6 -23.18 3.66 -2.78
CA VAL A 6 -22.65 4.64 -1.79
C VAL A 6 -23.69 5.58 -1.21
N ASN A 7 -24.95 5.47 -1.61
CA ASN A 7 -26.06 6.34 -1.16
C ASN A 7 -25.85 7.85 -1.44
N TYR A 8 -25.12 8.20 -2.50
CA TYR A 8 -24.93 9.57 -2.94
C TYR A 8 -25.52 9.81 -4.32
N SER A 9 -25.93 11.07 -4.59
CA SER A 9 -26.33 11.47 -5.94
C SER A 9 -25.12 11.44 -6.88
N PRO A 10 -25.32 11.23 -8.20
CA PRO A 10 -24.24 11.32 -9.17
C PRO A 10 -23.47 12.64 -9.13
N GLU A 11 -24.17 13.73 -8.85
CA GLU A 11 -23.55 15.07 -8.68
C GLU A 11 -22.60 15.11 -7.48
N THR A 12 -23.02 14.56 -6.33
CA THR A 12 -22.18 14.49 -5.12
C THR A 12 -20.94 13.65 -5.39
N ILE A 13 -21.09 12.50 -6.05
CA ILE A 13 -19.96 11.64 -6.44
C ILE A 13 -18.98 12.42 -7.33
N GLY A 14 -19.51 13.13 -8.36
CA GLY A 14 -18.67 13.95 -9.23
C GLY A 14 -17.91 15.05 -8.47
N ARG A 15 -18.50 15.65 -7.46
CA ARG A 15 -17.83 16.64 -6.60
C ARG A 15 -16.71 16.01 -5.75
N HIS A 16 -16.92 14.80 -5.23
CA HIS A 16 -15.89 14.03 -4.54
C HIS A 16 -14.74 13.69 -5.48
N GLU A 17 -15.03 13.20 -6.68
CA GLU A 17 -14.02 12.82 -7.69
C GLU A 17 -13.17 14.00 -8.15
N ARG A 18 -13.76 15.21 -8.24
CA ARG A 18 -13.05 16.45 -8.57
C ARG A 18 -12.34 17.10 -7.38
N GLY A 19 -12.48 16.54 -6.17
CA GLY A 19 -11.88 17.08 -4.95
C GLY A 19 -12.51 18.41 -4.47
N GLU A 20 -13.73 18.72 -4.93
CA GLU A 20 -14.49 19.92 -4.52
C GLU A 20 -15.04 19.82 -3.09
N VAL A 21 -15.22 18.59 -2.62
CA VAL A 21 -15.72 18.28 -1.28
C VAL A 21 -14.81 17.20 -0.67
N PRO A 22 -14.40 17.37 0.60
CA PRO A 22 -13.64 16.36 1.31
C PRO A 22 -14.43 15.05 1.42
N VAL A 23 -13.76 13.92 1.20
CA VAL A 23 -14.34 12.59 1.32
C VAL A 23 -13.96 11.99 2.67
N SER A 24 -14.95 11.49 3.40
CA SER A 24 -14.68 10.84 4.69
C SER A 24 -14.02 9.47 4.52
N PRO A 25 -13.28 8.96 5.54
CA PRO A 25 -12.73 7.60 5.50
C PRO A 25 -13.79 6.52 5.26
N TYR A 26 -15.01 6.70 5.79
CA TYR A 26 -16.12 5.77 5.59
C TYR A 26 -16.62 5.77 4.14
N ASP A 27 -16.62 6.94 3.50
CA ASP A 27 -17.02 7.04 2.09
C ASP A 27 -15.96 6.44 1.17
N ILE A 28 -14.69 6.63 1.49
CA ILE A 28 -13.58 5.97 0.78
C ILE A 28 -13.72 4.44 0.85
N LEU A 29 -14.08 3.89 2.01
CA LEU A 29 -14.34 2.46 2.14
C LEU A 29 -15.49 2.01 1.22
N ARG A 30 -16.60 2.76 1.20
CA ARG A 30 -17.74 2.48 0.32
C ARG A 30 -17.38 2.60 -1.16
N TYR A 31 -16.60 3.62 -1.55
CA TYR A 31 -16.11 3.77 -2.93
C TYR A 31 -15.20 2.60 -3.31
N SER A 32 -14.27 2.20 -2.45
CA SER A 32 -13.42 1.04 -2.69
C SER A 32 -14.24 -0.22 -2.99
N GLN A 33 -15.28 -0.47 -2.23
CA GLN A 33 -16.20 -1.59 -2.44
C GLN A 33 -17.02 -1.44 -3.72
N ALA A 34 -17.61 -0.27 -3.95
CA ALA A 34 -18.47 0.00 -5.11
C ALA A 34 -17.72 -0.09 -6.44
N TYR A 35 -16.46 0.35 -6.48
CA TYR A 35 -15.61 0.30 -7.67
C TYR A 35 -14.80 -1.00 -7.76
N GLY A 36 -14.84 -1.87 -6.74
CA GLY A 36 -13.97 -3.05 -6.67
C GLY A 36 -12.48 -2.67 -6.73
N SER A 37 -12.10 -1.56 -6.08
CA SER A 37 -10.79 -0.91 -6.21
C SER A 37 -10.13 -0.72 -4.84
N PRO A 38 -9.57 -1.78 -4.26
CA PRO A 38 -8.97 -1.72 -2.91
C PRO A 38 -7.73 -0.81 -2.84
N ASP A 39 -7.10 -0.48 -3.97
CA ASP A 39 -5.99 0.47 -4.04
C ASP A 39 -6.38 1.90 -3.63
N ILE A 40 -7.67 2.27 -3.74
CA ILE A 40 -8.19 3.56 -3.28
C ILE A 40 -7.91 3.76 -1.78
N LEU A 41 -8.01 2.71 -0.96
CA LEU A 41 -7.75 2.77 0.48
C LEU A 41 -6.30 3.16 0.77
N LEU A 42 -5.34 2.51 0.11
CA LEU A 42 -3.91 2.78 0.28
C LEU A 42 -3.55 4.20 -0.17
N ARG A 43 -4.12 4.63 -1.30
CA ARG A 43 -3.92 6.00 -1.81
C ARG A 43 -4.47 7.05 -0.86
N TYR A 44 -5.69 6.85 -0.36
CA TYR A 44 -6.27 7.76 0.62
C TYR A 44 -5.43 7.84 1.90
N CYS A 45 -5.01 6.70 2.45
CA CYS A 45 -4.17 6.66 3.65
C CYS A 45 -2.83 7.39 3.45
N SER A 46 -2.22 7.30 2.25
CA SER A 46 -0.96 8.01 1.98
C SER A 46 -1.11 9.53 1.89
N GLN A 47 -2.31 10.03 1.68
CA GLN A 47 -2.61 11.46 1.54
C GLN A 47 -3.25 12.07 2.79
N CYS A 48 -3.85 11.26 3.65
CA CYS A 48 -4.47 11.76 4.88
C CYS A 48 -3.41 12.23 5.90
N PRO A 49 -3.70 13.23 6.73
CA PRO A 49 -2.72 13.75 7.71
C PRO A 49 -2.15 12.69 8.64
N ILE A 50 -2.96 11.75 9.10
CA ILE A 50 -2.53 10.65 9.99
C ILE A 50 -1.59 9.71 9.23
N GLY A 51 -1.93 9.33 8.00
CA GLY A 51 -1.09 8.47 7.17
C GLY A 51 0.25 9.12 6.85
N GLN A 52 0.27 10.41 6.55
CA GLN A 52 1.50 11.17 6.33
C GLN A 52 2.37 11.21 7.58
N CYS A 53 1.80 11.47 8.75
CA CYS A 53 2.51 11.45 10.02
C CYS A 53 3.08 10.05 10.35
N SER A 54 2.34 8.99 10.05
CA SER A 54 2.78 7.60 10.26
C SER A 54 3.74 7.08 9.18
N GLY A 55 4.09 7.91 8.19
CA GLY A 55 5.00 7.54 7.10
C GLY A 55 4.37 6.61 6.07
N GLN A 56 3.03 6.61 5.95
CA GLN A 56 2.34 5.87 4.90
C GLN A 56 2.68 6.46 3.54
N LYS A 57 3.16 5.62 2.62
CA LYS A 57 3.49 6.01 1.25
C LYS A 57 2.72 5.15 0.26
N CYS A 58 2.47 5.70 -0.92
CA CYS A 58 1.84 5.01 -2.02
C CYS A 58 2.56 5.41 -3.31
N ASN A 59 3.55 4.63 -3.71
CA ASN A 59 4.32 4.86 -4.92
C ASN A 59 3.83 3.91 -6.02
N ASP A 60 3.70 4.41 -7.23
CA ASP A 60 3.32 3.60 -8.39
C ASP A 60 4.56 3.00 -9.06
N ARG A 61 5.28 2.14 -8.31
CA ARG A 61 6.45 1.44 -8.86
C ARG A 61 6.03 0.18 -9.62
N PRO A 62 6.75 -0.17 -10.70
CA PRO A 62 6.59 -1.45 -11.37
C PRO A 62 6.85 -2.64 -10.43
N LEU A 63 6.19 -3.77 -10.68
CA LEU A 63 6.37 -5.00 -9.88
C LEU A 63 7.83 -5.44 -9.79
N ALA A 64 8.54 -5.44 -10.91
CA ALA A 64 9.94 -5.87 -10.95
C ALA A 64 10.84 -4.99 -10.06
N GLU A 65 10.68 -3.67 -10.13
CA GLU A 65 11.44 -2.74 -9.29
C GLU A 65 11.12 -2.94 -7.80
N SER A 66 9.84 -3.08 -7.46
CA SER A 66 9.41 -3.29 -6.07
C SER A 66 9.94 -4.62 -5.52
N ALA A 67 9.94 -5.69 -6.32
CA ALA A 67 10.46 -6.99 -5.93
C ALA A 67 11.98 -6.96 -5.69
N MET A 68 12.74 -6.35 -6.59
CA MET A 68 14.21 -6.20 -6.44
C MET A 68 14.56 -5.36 -5.20
N ARG A 69 13.82 -4.28 -4.95
CA ARG A 69 14.02 -3.46 -3.74
C ARG A 69 13.76 -4.26 -2.48
N LEU A 70 12.68 -5.06 -2.47
CA LEU A 70 12.33 -5.90 -1.33
C LEU A 70 13.42 -6.95 -1.07
N GLU A 71 13.94 -7.60 -2.10
CA GLU A 71 15.04 -8.57 -2.01
C GLU A 71 16.26 -7.97 -1.30
N VAL A 72 16.75 -6.83 -1.79
CA VAL A 72 17.89 -6.13 -1.17
C VAL A 72 17.61 -5.76 0.28
N MET A 73 16.42 -5.24 0.57
CA MET A 73 16.08 -4.82 1.93
C MET A 73 15.90 -6.00 2.89
N VAL A 74 15.48 -7.16 2.41
CA VAL A 74 15.38 -8.37 3.24
C VAL A 74 16.77 -8.88 3.64
N GLU A 75 17.76 -8.80 2.76
CA GLU A 75 19.16 -9.14 3.09
C GLU A 75 19.70 -8.25 4.21
N ASP A 76 19.43 -6.95 4.15
CA ASP A 76 19.88 -6.00 5.18
C ASP A 76 19.07 -6.12 6.48
N ALA A 77 17.83 -6.58 6.42
CA ALA A 77 16.89 -6.61 7.55
C ALA A 77 17.40 -7.49 8.71
N GLN A 78 18.13 -8.58 8.41
CA GLN A 78 18.69 -9.44 9.45
C GLN A 78 19.74 -8.68 10.29
N GLN A 79 20.61 -7.91 9.67
CA GLN A 79 21.62 -7.12 10.37
C GLN A 79 20.98 -6.04 11.25
N ILE A 80 19.90 -5.42 10.75
CA ILE A 80 19.12 -4.43 11.51
C ILE A 80 18.42 -5.09 12.69
N ALA A 81 17.83 -6.28 12.50
CA ALA A 81 17.20 -7.03 13.59
C ALA A 81 18.21 -7.40 14.69
N ASP A 82 19.39 -7.89 14.30
CA ASP A 82 20.46 -8.23 15.25
C ASP A 82 20.97 -7.00 16.02
N LYS A 83 21.06 -5.84 15.36
CA LYS A 83 21.42 -4.57 15.97
C LYS A 83 20.36 -4.13 16.98
N LEU A 84 19.08 -4.12 16.60
CA LEU A 84 17.99 -3.75 17.48
C LEU A 84 17.85 -4.71 18.67
N THR A 85 18.12 -6.00 18.48
CA THR A 85 18.11 -6.98 19.58
C THR A 85 19.18 -6.66 20.61
N ARG A 86 20.37 -6.21 20.18
CA ARG A 86 21.44 -5.80 21.11
C ARG A 86 21.08 -4.54 21.89
N ILE A 87 20.55 -3.51 21.20
CA ILE A 87 20.09 -2.27 21.85
C ILE A 87 18.94 -2.54 22.84
N ALA A 88 18.04 -3.46 22.51
CA ALA A 88 16.88 -3.79 23.33
C ALA A 88 17.22 -4.69 24.54
N PHE A 89 18.46 -5.12 24.71
CA PHE A 89 18.83 -6.15 25.71
C PHE A 89 18.52 -5.72 27.14
N ASP A 90 18.77 -4.47 27.49
CA ASP A 90 18.49 -3.91 28.80
C ASP A 90 17.20 -3.07 28.85
N GLY A 91 16.53 -2.89 27.69
CA GLY A 91 15.28 -2.14 27.58
C GLY A 91 15.44 -0.61 27.62
N VAL A 92 16.66 -0.09 27.54
CA VAL A 92 16.96 1.34 27.56
C VAL A 92 17.86 1.69 26.37
N ILE A 93 17.55 2.76 25.67
CA ILE A 93 18.40 3.27 24.58
C ILE A 93 19.32 4.34 25.20
N ASP A 94 20.59 4.03 25.38
CA ASP A 94 21.56 4.99 25.91
C ASP A 94 22.08 5.93 24.79
N ALA A 95 22.87 6.95 25.23
CA ALA A 95 23.38 7.95 24.29
C ALA A 95 24.37 7.37 23.25
N SER A 96 25.03 6.23 23.54
CA SER A 96 25.95 5.57 22.60
C SER A 96 25.21 4.75 21.55
N GLU A 97 23.98 4.32 21.84
CA GLU A 97 23.13 3.50 20.98
C GLU A 97 22.16 4.32 20.13
N GLN A 98 21.92 5.58 20.49
CA GLN A 98 20.90 6.44 19.87
C GLN A 98 21.09 6.56 18.35
N ASP A 99 22.32 6.77 17.86
CA ASP A 99 22.60 6.91 16.43
C ASP A 99 22.29 5.61 15.65
N ASP A 100 22.66 4.46 16.20
CA ASP A 100 22.38 3.16 15.62
C ASP A 100 20.89 2.81 15.66
N PHE A 101 20.20 3.20 16.72
CA PHE A 101 18.75 3.05 16.81
C PHE A 101 18.04 3.91 15.75
N ASP A 102 18.40 5.19 15.63
CA ASP A 102 17.79 6.11 14.66
C ASP A 102 18.02 5.65 13.22
N LYS A 103 19.20 5.16 12.87
CA LYS A 103 19.48 4.54 11.57
C LYS A 103 18.61 3.31 11.30
N SER A 104 18.41 2.49 12.34
CA SER A 104 17.54 1.31 12.23
C SER A 104 16.08 1.70 12.00
N ILE A 105 15.59 2.74 12.67
CA ILE A 105 14.24 3.28 12.45
C ILE A 105 14.07 3.84 11.03
N ILE A 106 15.08 4.53 10.49
CA ILE A 106 15.08 5.00 9.09
C ILE A 106 14.99 3.82 8.13
N PHE A 107 15.78 2.76 8.36
CA PHE A 107 15.71 1.54 7.56
C PHE A 107 14.31 0.91 7.61
N LEU A 108 13.72 0.75 8.78
CA LEU A 108 12.38 0.17 8.94
C LEU A 108 11.30 0.99 8.22
N ARG A 109 11.41 2.31 8.21
CA ARG A 109 10.51 3.18 7.43
C ARG A 109 10.64 2.95 5.92
N ASN A 110 11.86 2.74 5.44
CA ASN A 110 12.12 2.44 4.02
C ASN A 110 11.60 1.05 3.64
N LEU A 111 11.81 0.05 4.50
CA LEU A 111 11.26 -1.30 4.32
C LEU A 111 9.74 -1.25 4.29
N LYS A 112 9.12 -0.54 5.23
CA LYS A 112 7.67 -0.33 5.24
C LYS A 112 7.18 0.26 3.92
N SER A 113 7.83 1.31 3.40
CA SER A 113 7.48 1.91 2.11
C SER A 113 7.55 0.92 0.96
N THR A 114 8.54 0.02 0.94
CA THR A 114 8.67 -1.02 -0.08
C THR A 114 7.58 -2.08 0.05
N VAL A 115 7.20 -2.44 1.27
CA VAL A 115 6.06 -3.33 1.54
C VAL A 115 4.75 -2.69 1.07
N ASP A 116 4.54 -1.40 1.36
CA ASP A 116 3.35 -0.64 0.91
C ASP A 116 3.23 -0.65 -0.62
N ASP A 117 4.35 -0.52 -1.36
CA ASP A 117 4.36 -0.62 -2.83
C ASP A 117 3.90 -2.01 -3.31
N MET A 118 4.36 -3.09 -2.68
CA MET A 118 3.93 -4.46 -3.00
C MET A 118 2.45 -4.69 -2.68
N LEU A 119 1.95 -4.15 -1.56
CA LEU A 119 0.54 -4.23 -1.20
C LEU A 119 -0.35 -3.49 -2.20
N LEU A 120 0.09 -2.32 -2.69
CA LEU A 120 -0.60 -1.58 -3.74
C LEU A 120 -0.68 -2.38 -5.04
N ILE A 121 0.41 -3.02 -5.45
CA ILE A 121 0.44 -3.88 -6.64
C ILE A 121 -0.54 -5.04 -6.47
N GLY A 122 -0.55 -5.70 -5.31
CA GLY A 122 -1.49 -6.77 -4.99
C GLY A 122 -2.96 -6.32 -5.01
N ALA A 123 -3.25 -5.12 -4.50
CA ALA A 123 -4.58 -4.54 -4.56
C ALA A 123 -5.04 -4.26 -6.00
N LYS A 124 -4.16 -3.71 -6.84
CA LYS A 124 -4.44 -3.47 -8.26
C LYS A 124 -4.64 -4.78 -9.06
N ALA A 125 -3.85 -5.81 -8.76
CA ALA A 125 -3.97 -7.11 -9.41
C ALA A 125 -5.34 -7.75 -9.14
N LYS A 126 -5.87 -7.64 -7.93
CA LYS A 126 -7.22 -8.12 -7.58
C LYS A 126 -8.32 -7.40 -8.35
N LYS A 127 -8.18 -6.09 -8.59
CA LYS A 127 -9.12 -5.31 -9.39
C LYS A 127 -9.20 -5.79 -10.84
N ASN A 128 -8.05 -6.13 -11.42
CA ASN A 128 -7.97 -6.53 -12.84
C ASN A 128 -8.37 -8.00 -13.08
N GLY A 129 -8.53 -8.82 -12.02
CA GLY A 129 -8.82 -10.25 -12.10
C GLY A 129 -7.70 -11.07 -12.77
N PRO A 130 -7.69 -12.41 -12.66
CA PRO A 130 -6.86 -13.22 -13.53
C PRO A 130 -7.39 -13.09 -14.96
N ARG A 131 -6.53 -12.73 -15.91
CA ARG A 131 -6.87 -12.85 -17.34
C ARG A 131 -7.09 -14.33 -17.61
N THR A 132 -8.35 -14.76 -17.69
CA THR A 132 -8.69 -16.05 -18.22
C THR A 132 -8.28 -16.02 -19.70
N THR A 133 -7.14 -16.61 -20.01
CA THR A 133 -6.81 -16.99 -21.39
C THR A 133 -7.90 -17.96 -21.81
N GLY A 134 -8.87 -17.44 -22.57
CA GLY A 134 -9.92 -18.25 -23.15
C GLY A 134 -9.27 -19.36 -23.97
N ASN A 135 -9.49 -20.58 -23.53
CA ASN A 135 -9.12 -21.78 -24.25
C ASN A 135 -9.89 -21.75 -25.60
N ARG A 136 -9.19 -21.36 -26.65
CA ARG A 136 -9.72 -21.59 -28.03
C ARG A 136 -9.68 -23.09 -28.24
N SER A 137 -10.78 -23.76 -27.92
CA SER A 137 -11.06 -25.10 -28.36
C SER A 137 -11.09 -25.07 -29.86
N ASN A 138 -10.05 -25.56 -30.52
CA ASN A 138 -10.08 -25.93 -31.94
C ASN A 138 -11.08 -27.08 -32.10
N ALA A 139 -12.31 -26.77 -32.46
CA ALA A 139 -13.21 -27.75 -33.04
C ALA A 139 -12.77 -27.97 -34.48
N ILE A 140 -11.95 -28.99 -34.70
CA ILE A 140 -11.77 -29.57 -36.04
C ILE A 140 -13.00 -30.46 -36.24
N GLY A 141 -13.96 -29.98 -37.03
CA GLY A 141 -15.05 -30.77 -37.51
C GLY A 141 -14.64 -31.43 -38.85
N TYR A 142 -14.92 -32.73 -38.94
CA TYR A 142 -14.99 -33.43 -40.21
C TYR A 142 -16.28 -33.11 -40.94
#